data_01ca58116433fc46ecabb0f38e1a1510
#
_entry.id   01ca58116433fc46ecabb0f38e1a1510
#
_cell.length_a   1.000
_cell.length_b   1.000
_cell.length_c   1.000
_cell.angle_alpha   90.00
_cell.angle_beta   90.00
_cell.angle_gamma   90.00
#
_symmetry.space_group_name_H-M   'P 1'
#
loop_
_entity.id
_entity.type
_entity.pdbx_description
1 polymer ?
#
loop_
_entity_poly.entity_id
_entity_poly.type
_entity_poly.pdbx_seq_one_letter_code
_entity_poly.pdbx_strand_id
1 'polypeptide(L)'
;MLFRSEFTSADLSQPVDLHQTFDLVQSLEVAEHIPSSSAEVFVDNLVRHGRQILFSAAVPGQLGVQHVNERPYAYWRDLFAKRNYVLLDAIRPAIRNSPAVEWWYRYNTFLYIEQSQLPLLGTKTIDSLIEESARIPDIAPWWCQAGRCLTRLLSVKGSTRVANWFLSRENR
;
A
#
# COMPACT_ATOMS: atom_id res chain seq x y z
N MET A 1 1.87 6.49 29.79
CA MET A 1 0.86 6.69 28.71
C MET A 1 0.28 5.33 28.39
N LEU A 2 -0.99 5.10 28.66
CA LEU A 2 -1.64 3.82 28.34
C LEU A 2 -2.08 3.89 26.87
N PHE A 3 -1.57 3.04 26.02
CA PHE A 3 -2.08 2.86 24.67
C PHE A 3 -3.52 2.30 24.78
N ARG A 4 -4.50 3.10 24.40
CA ARG A 4 -5.84 2.60 24.15
C ARG A 4 -5.92 2.18 22.69
N SER A 5 -6.08 0.89 22.45
CA SER A 5 -6.51 0.40 21.13
C SER A 5 -8.03 0.24 21.14
N GLU A 6 -8.70 0.88 20.20
CA GLU A 6 -10.11 0.68 19.94
C GLU A 6 -10.23 -0.13 18.65
N PHE A 7 -11.09 -1.14 18.65
CA PHE A 7 -11.34 -1.98 17.48
C PHE A 7 -12.79 -1.81 17.04
N THR A 8 -12.95 -1.50 15.75
CA THR A 8 -14.27 -1.46 15.09
C THR A 8 -14.24 -2.39 13.89
N SER A 9 -15.13 -3.36 13.84
CA SER A 9 -15.28 -4.23 12.67
C SER A 9 -16.00 -3.47 11.56
N ALA A 10 -15.43 -3.44 10.35
CA ALA A 10 -16.02 -2.78 9.20
C ALA A 10 -15.65 -3.51 7.90
N ASP A 11 -16.57 -3.49 6.92
CA ASP A 11 -16.29 -3.92 5.55
C ASP A 11 -15.74 -2.73 4.77
N LEU A 12 -14.44 -2.73 4.51
CA LEU A 12 -13.75 -1.65 3.81
C LEU A 12 -14.07 -1.58 2.30
N SER A 13 -14.80 -2.55 1.76
CA SER A 13 -15.37 -2.47 0.42
C SER A 13 -16.62 -1.57 0.34
N GLN A 14 -17.15 -1.15 1.50
CA GLN A 14 -18.28 -0.24 1.66
C GLN A 14 -17.83 1.08 2.27
N PRO A 15 -18.60 2.17 2.13
CA PRO A 15 -18.31 3.43 2.80
C PRO A 15 -18.30 3.27 4.32
N VAL A 16 -17.19 3.69 4.95
CA VAL A 16 -17.00 3.71 6.40
C VAL A 16 -16.78 5.14 6.85
N ASP A 17 -17.42 5.54 7.92
CA ASP A 17 -17.21 6.82 8.59
C ASP A 17 -17.13 6.62 10.11
N LEU A 18 -15.94 6.90 10.67
CA LEU A 18 -15.68 6.82 12.11
C LEU A 18 -16.03 8.14 12.82
N HIS A 19 -16.52 9.15 12.11
CA HIS A 19 -16.83 10.50 12.61
C HIS A 19 -15.64 11.18 13.34
N GLN A 20 -14.41 10.83 12.95
CA GLN A 20 -13.18 11.40 13.49
C GLN A 20 -12.06 11.36 12.46
N THR A 21 -11.05 12.22 12.65
CA THR A 21 -9.84 12.24 11.84
C THR A 21 -8.62 11.91 12.69
N PHE A 22 -7.58 11.38 12.03
CA PHE A 22 -6.32 10.95 12.65
C PHE A 22 -5.16 11.71 12.02
N ASP A 23 -4.08 11.88 12.77
CA ASP A 23 -2.82 12.45 12.27
C ASP A 23 -2.19 11.58 11.19
N LEU A 24 -2.34 10.25 11.31
CA LEU A 24 -1.87 9.27 10.34
C LEU A 24 -2.89 8.14 10.21
N VAL A 25 -3.29 7.86 8.98
CA VAL A 25 -4.04 6.64 8.61
C VAL A 25 -3.06 5.63 8.05
N GLN A 26 -3.17 4.36 8.45
CA GLN A 26 -2.34 3.28 7.92
C GLN A 26 -3.20 2.24 7.19
N SER A 27 -2.75 1.85 6.01
CA SER A 27 -3.28 0.70 5.27
C SER A 27 -2.10 -0.03 4.63
N LEU A 28 -1.69 -1.13 5.23
CA LEU A 28 -0.48 -1.86 4.84
C LEU A 28 -0.85 -3.29 4.45
N GLU A 29 -0.68 -3.63 3.15
CA GLU A 29 -1.02 -4.92 2.55
C GLU A 29 -2.50 -5.32 2.81
N VAL A 30 -3.41 -4.39 2.51
CA VAL A 30 -4.87 -4.57 2.66
C VAL A 30 -5.58 -4.40 1.31
N ALA A 31 -5.16 -3.42 0.52
CA ALA A 31 -5.87 -3.00 -0.69
C ALA A 31 -5.93 -4.08 -1.78
N GLU A 32 -4.98 -5.00 -1.81
CA GLU A 32 -4.97 -6.17 -2.70
C GLU A 32 -6.05 -7.21 -2.38
N HIS A 33 -6.62 -7.16 -1.17
CA HIS A 33 -7.74 -8.01 -0.75
C HIS A 33 -9.10 -7.38 -1.02
N ILE A 34 -9.13 -6.08 -1.34
CA ILE A 34 -10.36 -5.35 -1.68
C ILE A 34 -10.68 -5.58 -3.16
N PRO A 35 -11.90 -5.98 -3.53
CA PRO A 35 -12.30 -6.11 -4.94
C PRO A 35 -12.02 -4.82 -5.73
N SER A 36 -11.53 -4.96 -6.96
CA SER A 36 -11.17 -3.80 -7.78
C SER A 36 -12.35 -2.84 -8.04
N SER A 37 -13.59 -3.35 -8.03
CA SER A 37 -14.81 -2.53 -8.11
C SER A 37 -15.02 -1.63 -6.90
N SER A 38 -14.41 -1.93 -5.76
CA SER A 38 -14.52 -1.16 -4.50
C SER A 38 -13.24 -0.38 -4.17
N ALA A 39 -12.24 -0.37 -5.06
CA ALA A 39 -10.96 0.28 -4.81
C ALA A 39 -11.11 1.81 -4.58
N GLU A 40 -12.03 2.47 -5.30
CA GLU A 40 -12.32 3.89 -5.09
C GLU A 40 -12.94 4.14 -3.71
N VAL A 41 -13.93 3.33 -3.32
CA VAL A 41 -14.57 3.40 -1.99
C VAL A 41 -13.53 3.18 -0.89
N PHE A 42 -12.63 2.22 -1.09
CA PHE A 42 -11.55 1.95 -0.14
C PHE A 42 -10.63 3.16 0.05
N VAL A 43 -10.20 3.79 -1.03
CA VAL A 43 -9.39 5.02 -0.94
C VAL A 43 -10.19 6.18 -0.33
N ASP A 44 -11.50 6.32 -0.63
CA ASP A 44 -12.38 7.30 0.00
C ASP A 44 -12.46 7.11 1.52
N ASN A 45 -12.50 5.86 1.99
CA ASN A 45 -12.46 5.56 3.41
C ASN A 45 -11.15 6.05 4.06
N LEU A 46 -10.00 5.86 3.41
CA LEU A 46 -8.72 6.30 3.96
C LEU A 46 -8.62 7.84 4.02
N VAL A 47 -8.92 8.52 2.91
CA VAL A 47 -8.78 9.98 2.82
C VAL A 47 -9.81 10.75 3.67
N ARG A 48 -10.96 10.14 3.96
CA ARG A 48 -11.96 10.70 4.89
C ARG A 48 -11.42 10.85 6.31
N HIS A 49 -10.52 9.96 6.71
CA HIS A 49 -10.08 9.86 8.09
C HIS A 49 -8.72 10.48 8.37
N GLY A 50 -7.98 10.94 7.36
CA GLY A 50 -6.70 11.59 7.62
C GLY A 50 -6.04 12.18 6.38
N ARG A 51 -5.25 13.24 6.62
CA ARG A 51 -4.53 13.96 5.55
C ARG A 51 -3.16 13.37 5.23
N GLN A 52 -2.72 12.40 6.01
CA GLN A 52 -1.49 11.65 5.83
C GLN A 52 -1.81 10.16 5.87
N ILE A 53 -1.42 9.43 4.83
CA ILE A 53 -1.77 8.03 4.68
C ILE A 53 -0.50 7.22 4.38
N LEU A 54 -0.13 6.35 5.31
CA LEU A 54 0.90 5.35 5.09
C LEU A 54 0.25 4.15 4.39
N PHE A 55 0.67 3.88 3.17
CA PHE A 55 0.01 2.91 2.31
C PHE A 55 0.99 1.92 1.70
N SER A 56 0.64 0.64 1.72
CA SER A 56 1.24 -0.37 0.88
C SER A 56 0.18 -1.31 0.31
N ALA A 57 0.46 -1.87 -0.85
CA ALA A 57 -0.36 -2.91 -1.46
C ALA A 57 0.50 -3.80 -2.35
N ALA A 58 0.12 -5.06 -2.47
CA ALA A 58 0.81 -6.01 -3.33
C ALA A 58 0.77 -5.59 -4.79
N VAL A 59 1.92 -5.65 -5.43
CA VAL A 59 2.07 -5.40 -6.87
C VAL A 59 1.79 -6.66 -7.69
N PRO A 60 1.45 -6.54 -8.99
CA PRO A 60 1.13 -7.69 -9.83
C PRO A 60 2.21 -8.76 -9.82
N GLY A 61 1.82 -9.98 -9.45
CA GLY A 61 2.69 -11.15 -9.35
C GLY A 61 3.44 -11.30 -8.03
N GLN A 62 3.14 -10.48 -7.02
CA GLN A 62 3.74 -10.59 -5.69
C GLN A 62 3.37 -11.90 -5.00
N LEU A 63 2.22 -12.46 -5.33
CA LEU A 63 1.60 -13.61 -4.69
C LEU A 63 1.12 -13.32 -3.27
N GLY A 64 0.05 -13.97 -2.89
CA GLY A 64 -0.51 -13.90 -1.55
C GLY A 64 -1.79 -14.71 -1.44
N VAL A 65 -2.22 -14.94 -0.22
CA VAL A 65 -3.48 -15.63 0.05
C VAL A 65 -4.63 -14.66 -0.23
N GLN A 66 -5.52 -15.02 -1.16
CA GLN A 66 -6.69 -14.20 -1.52
C GLN A 66 -6.38 -12.79 -2.07
N HIS A 67 -5.25 -12.61 -2.74
CA HIS A 67 -5.00 -11.39 -3.50
C HIS A 67 -5.93 -11.36 -4.73
N VAL A 68 -6.91 -10.48 -4.71
CA VAL A 68 -7.91 -10.32 -5.77
C VAL A 68 -7.69 -9.05 -6.60
N ASN A 69 -6.80 -8.16 -6.14
CA ASN A 69 -6.60 -6.82 -6.71
C ASN A 69 -5.14 -6.35 -6.64
N GLU A 70 -4.20 -7.20 -7.06
CA GLU A 70 -2.81 -6.75 -7.21
C GLU A 70 -2.73 -5.70 -8.33
N ARG A 71 -2.25 -4.49 -8.00
CA ARG A 71 -2.19 -3.35 -8.93
C ARG A 71 -0.81 -2.71 -8.94
N PRO A 72 -0.38 -2.14 -10.09
CA PRO A 72 0.84 -1.34 -10.13
C PRO A 72 0.71 -0.09 -9.26
N TYR A 73 1.83 0.42 -8.75
CA TYR A 73 1.86 1.62 -7.89
C TYR A 73 1.10 2.82 -8.50
N ALA A 74 1.21 3.02 -9.81
CA ALA A 74 0.54 4.11 -10.51
C ALA A 74 -0.99 4.04 -10.37
N TYR A 75 -1.58 2.84 -10.34
CA TYR A 75 -3.02 2.69 -10.14
C TYR A 75 -3.49 3.33 -8.82
N TRP A 76 -2.78 3.05 -7.73
CA TRP A 76 -3.11 3.61 -6.42
C TRP A 76 -2.81 5.11 -6.38
N ARG A 77 -1.65 5.54 -6.92
CA ARG A 77 -1.33 6.96 -7.05
C ARG A 77 -2.46 7.73 -7.74
N ASP A 78 -2.97 7.20 -8.85
CA ASP A 78 -4.00 7.87 -9.64
C ASP A 78 -5.33 7.96 -8.88
N LEU A 79 -5.68 6.97 -8.05
CA LEU A 79 -6.84 7.02 -7.17
C LEU A 79 -6.69 8.07 -6.06
N PHE A 80 -5.51 8.18 -5.47
CA PHE A 80 -5.20 9.19 -4.47
C PHE A 80 -5.14 10.60 -5.09
N ALA A 81 -4.56 10.75 -6.27
CA ALA A 81 -4.47 12.03 -6.99
C ALA A 81 -5.84 12.64 -7.30
N LYS A 82 -6.83 11.82 -7.69
CA LYS A 82 -8.23 12.25 -7.85
C LYS A 82 -8.83 12.88 -6.59
N ARG A 83 -8.23 12.68 -5.42
CA ARG A 83 -8.64 13.18 -4.11
C ARG A 83 -7.70 14.23 -3.56
N ASN A 84 -6.88 14.83 -4.44
CA ASN A 84 -5.89 15.86 -4.11
C ASN A 84 -4.78 15.37 -3.15
N TYR A 85 -4.42 14.08 -3.20
CA TYR A 85 -3.26 13.54 -2.49
C TYR A 85 -2.10 13.34 -3.45
N VAL A 86 -0.91 13.64 -2.97
CA VAL A 86 0.35 13.44 -3.69
C VAL A 86 1.15 12.32 -3.06
N LEU A 87 1.96 11.66 -3.88
CA LEU A 87 2.79 10.52 -3.47
C LEU A 87 4.19 10.99 -3.10
N LEU A 88 4.66 10.57 -1.92
CA LEU A 88 6.03 10.77 -1.45
C LEU A 88 6.71 9.42 -1.23
N ASP A 89 7.90 9.25 -1.81
CA ASP A 89 8.75 8.07 -1.62
C ASP A 89 9.75 8.28 -0.47
N ALA A 90 9.25 8.74 0.67
CA ALA A 90 10.06 9.02 1.85
C ALA A 90 10.36 7.76 2.68
N ILE A 91 9.51 6.75 2.58
CA ILE A 91 9.54 5.57 3.46
C ILE A 91 10.49 4.50 2.94
N ARG A 92 10.37 4.12 1.66
CA ARG A 92 11.13 3.01 1.06
C ARG A 92 12.65 3.20 1.17
N PRO A 93 13.24 4.38 0.91
CA PRO A 93 14.67 4.59 1.09
C PRO A 93 15.14 4.39 2.54
N ALA A 94 14.28 4.71 3.52
CA ALA A 94 14.62 4.59 4.93
C ALA A 94 14.60 3.13 5.44
N ILE A 95 13.70 2.29 4.90
CA ILE A 95 13.50 0.92 5.41
C ILE A 95 14.04 -0.18 4.48
N ARG A 96 14.40 0.09 3.22
CA ARG A 96 14.76 -0.92 2.21
C ARG A 96 15.86 -1.88 2.63
N ASN A 97 16.77 -1.46 3.50
CA ASN A 97 17.90 -2.26 3.96
C ASN A 97 17.69 -2.82 5.37
N SER A 98 16.54 -2.60 6.00
CA SER A 98 16.24 -3.09 7.35
C SER A 98 15.84 -4.57 7.32
N PRO A 99 16.61 -5.48 7.91
CA PRO A 99 16.23 -6.89 7.98
C PRO A 99 15.06 -7.15 8.94
N ALA A 100 14.74 -6.18 9.81
CA ALA A 100 13.62 -6.26 10.74
C ALA A 100 12.26 -5.90 10.09
N VAL A 101 12.27 -5.47 8.83
CA VAL A 101 11.05 -5.13 8.07
C VAL A 101 10.90 -6.15 6.95
N GLU A 102 9.72 -6.74 6.84
CA GLU A 102 9.41 -7.70 5.79
C GLU A 102 9.57 -7.08 4.39
N TRP A 103 10.05 -7.88 3.44
CA TRP A 103 10.47 -7.39 2.13
C TRP A 103 9.33 -6.68 1.36
N TRP A 104 8.08 -7.13 1.49
CA TRP A 104 6.92 -6.49 0.84
C TRP A 104 6.69 -5.07 1.36
N TYR A 105 6.82 -4.81 2.66
CA TYR A 105 6.76 -3.44 3.18
C TYR A 105 7.93 -2.60 2.70
N ARG A 106 9.15 -3.16 2.66
CA ARG A 106 10.35 -2.42 2.27
C ARG A 106 10.26 -1.82 0.87
N TYR A 107 9.52 -2.46 -0.05
CA TYR A 107 9.47 -2.05 -1.44
C TYR A 107 8.13 -1.44 -1.86
N ASN A 108 7.07 -1.63 -1.11
CA ASN A 108 5.72 -1.21 -1.47
C ASN A 108 5.17 -0.04 -0.65
N THR A 109 5.84 0.36 0.46
CA THR A 109 5.30 1.36 1.38
C THR A 109 5.58 2.78 0.91
N PHE A 110 4.53 3.56 0.74
CA PHE A 110 4.56 4.96 0.35
C PHE A 110 3.82 5.82 1.36
N LEU A 111 4.10 7.12 1.33
CA LEU A 111 3.35 8.12 2.06
C LEU A 111 2.52 8.95 1.06
N TYR A 112 1.22 9.00 1.26
CA TYR A 112 0.32 9.89 0.55
C TYR A 112 -0.06 11.05 1.46
N ILE A 113 0.03 12.27 0.94
CA ILE A 113 -0.24 13.50 1.70
C ILE A 113 -1.26 14.34 0.92
N GLU A 114 -2.27 14.85 1.62
CA GLU A 114 -3.16 15.84 1.03
C GLU A 114 -2.34 17.07 0.58
N GLN A 115 -2.52 17.51 -0.63
CA GLN A 115 -1.70 18.57 -1.27
C GLN A 115 -1.61 19.85 -0.41
N SER A 116 -2.68 20.20 0.31
CA SER A 116 -2.70 21.34 1.21
C SER A 116 -1.70 21.26 2.38
N GLN A 117 -1.22 20.06 2.71
CA GLN A 117 -0.26 19.82 3.79
C GLN A 117 1.20 19.94 3.35
N LEU A 118 1.49 19.97 2.04
CA LEU A 118 2.86 20.05 1.52
C LEU A 118 3.66 21.21 2.11
N PRO A 119 3.12 22.44 2.26
CA PRO A 119 3.88 23.57 2.82
C PRO A 119 4.31 23.36 4.28
N LEU A 120 3.71 22.40 4.99
CA LEU A 120 4.01 22.12 6.40
C LEU A 120 5.12 21.06 6.56
N LEU A 121 5.54 20.44 5.46
CA LEU A 121 6.55 19.39 5.47
C LEU A 121 7.97 19.97 5.43
N GLY A 122 8.91 19.27 6.06
CA GLY A 122 10.32 19.58 5.92
C GLY A 122 10.85 19.31 4.50
N THR A 123 11.88 20.04 4.07
CA THR A 123 12.47 19.97 2.73
C THR A 123 12.81 18.54 2.30
N LYS A 124 13.44 17.75 3.17
CA LYS A 124 13.79 16.34 2.87
C LYS A 124 12.58 15.47 2.51
N THR A 125 11.43 15.75 3.09
CA THR A 125 10.19 15.02 2.78
C THR A 125 9.64 15.50 1.45
N ILE A 126 9.67 16.80 1.18
CA ILE A 126 9.24 17.38 -0.09
C ILE A 126 10.11 16.88 -1.26
N ASP A 127 11.43 16.73 -1.06
CA ASP A 127 12.35 16.21 -2.06
C ASP A 127 12.04 14.76 -2.48
N SER A 128 11.23 14.04 -1.69
CA SER A 128 10.76 12.69 -2.02
C SER A 128 9.45 12.65 -2.84
N LEU A 129 8.91 13.82 -3.23
CA LEU A 129 7.72 13.92 -4.04
C LEU A 129 7.93 13.25 -5.40
N ILE A 130 7.01 12.37 -5.76
CA ILE A 130 6.93 11.79 -7.09
C ILE A 130 5.82 12.51 -7.86
N GLU A 131 6.19 13.20 -8.91
CA GLU A 131 5.23 13.90 -9.78
C GLU A 131 4.22 12.91 -10.38
N GLU A 132 3.02 13.41 -10.65
CA GLU A 132 1.91 12.59 -11.13
C GLU A 132 2.22 11.88 -12.46
N SER A 133 2.94 12.53 -13.36
CA SER A 133 3.36 11.94 -14.65
C SER A 133 4.61 11.08 -14.56
N ALA A 134 5.35 11.13 -13.44
CA ALA A 134 6.60 10.42 -13.31
C ALA A 134 6.39 8.91 -13.11
N ARG A 135 7.32 8.14 -13.64
CA ARG A 135 7.38 6.70 -13.38
C ARG A 135 7.77 6.47 -11.92
N ILE A 136 6.96 5.70 -11.20
CA ILE A 136 7.32 5.23 -9.86
C ILE A 136 8.32 4.08 -10.00
N PRO A 137 9.57 4.23 -9.48
CA PRO A 137 10.57 3.19 -9.62
C PRO A 137 10.21 1.95 -8.80
N ASP A 138 10.36 0.78 -9.40
CA ASP A 138 10.34 -0.49 -8.66
C ASP A 138 11.76 -0.74 -8.13
N ILE A 139 11.94 -0.56 -6.83
CA ILE A 139 13.24 -0.70 -6.15
C ILE A 139 13.46 -2.09 -5.56
N ALA A 140 12.52 -3.02 -5.78
CA ALA A 140 12.71 -4.39 -5.35
C ALA A 140 13.91 -5.04 -6.07
N PRO A 141 14.63 -5.96 -5.43
CA PRO A 141 15.73 -6.69 -6.06
C PRO A 141 15.27 -7.39 -7.34
N TRP A 142 16.19 -7.54 -8.30
CA TRP A 142 15.88 -8.10 -9.61
C TRP A 142 15.24 -9.50 -9.56
N TRP A 143 15.62 -10.35 -8.58
CA TRP A 143 15.00 -11.68 -8.40
C TRP A 143 13.54 -11.61 -7.97
N CYS A 144 13.16 -10.61 -7.15
CA CYS A 144 11.76 -10.36 -6.81
C CYS A 144 10.97 -9.93 -8.05
N GLN A 145 11.56 -9.03 -8.87
CA GLN A 145 10.94 -8.58 -10.10
C GLN A 145 10.80 -9.73 -11.12
N ALA A 146 11.82 -10.56 -11.28
CA ALA A 146 11.77 -11.74 -12.15
C ALA A 146 10.73 -12.76 -11.66
N GLY A 147 10.69 -13.04 -10.36
CA GLY A 147 9.65 -13.89 -9.76
C GLY A 147 8.24 -13.40 -10.06
N ARG A 148 7.98 -12.10 -9.87
CA ARG A 148 6.69 -11.48 -10.19
C ARG A 148 6.31 -11.57 -11.66
N CYS A 149 7.29 -11.47 -12.57
CA CYS A 149 7.05 -11.67 -13.99
C CYS A 149 6.50 -13.08 -14.31
N LEU A 150 7.05 -14.11 -13.67
CA LEU A 150 6.63 -15.49 -13.86
C LEU A 150 5.24 -15.77 -13.28
N THR A 151 4.91 -15.13 -12.16
CA THR A 151 3.67 -15.39 -11.43
C THR A 151 2.47 -14.57 -11.92
N ARG A 152 2.69 -13.51 -12.72
CA ARG A 152 1.60 -12.65 -13.26
C ARG A 152 0.52 -13.40 -14.05
N LEU A 153 0.84 -14.56 -14.59
CA LEU A 153 -0.07 -15.38 -15.39
C LEU A 153 -0.92 -16.33 -14.53
N LEU A 154 -0.68 -16.37 -13.22
CA LEU A 154 -1.45 -17.23 -12.31
C LEU A 154 -2.81 -16.57 -12.02
N SER A 155 -3.85 -17.41 -12.00
CA SER A 155 -5.16 -16.99 -11.48
C SER A 155 -5.09 -16.80 -9.95
N VAL A 156 -6.06 -16.08 -9.36
CA VAL A 156 -6.16 -15.91 -7.88
C VAL A 156 -6.07 -17.25 -7.14
N LYS A 157 -6.75 -18.29 -7.63
CA LYS A 157 -6.66 -19.64 -7.05
C LYS A 157 -5.26 -20.24 -7.17
N GLY A 158 -4.56 -20.01 -8.28
CA GLY A 158 -3.19 -20.46 -8.49
C GLY A 158 -2.22 -19.71 -7.57
N SER A 159 -2.34 -18.40 -7.49
CA SER A 159 -1.54 -17.56 -6.59
C SER A 159 -1.69 -17.96 -5.12
N THR A 160 -2.93 -18.18 -4.66
CA THR A 160 -3.23 -18.64 -3.30
C THR A 160 -2.62 -20.01 -3.00
N ARG A 161 -2.67 -20.96 -3.96
CA ARG A 161 -2.04 -22.29 -3.77
C ARG A 161 -0.53 -22.20 -3.61
N VAL A 162 0.12 -21.39 -4.44
CA VAL A 162 1.56 -21.18 -4.37
C VAL A 162 1.94 -20.50 -3.06
N ALA A 163 1.23 -19.46 -2.64
CA ALA A 163 1.45 -18.77 -1.37
C ALA A 163 1.31 -19.73 -0.18
N ASN A 164 0.24 -20.52 -0.12
CA ASN A 164 0.03 -21.51 0.95
C ASN A 164 1.13 -22.59 0.98
N TRP A 165 1.65 -22.98 -0.19
CA TRP A 165 2.75 -23.94 -0.27
C TRP A 165 4.05 -23.35 0.34
N PHE A 166 4.37 -22.08 0.10
CA PHE A 166 5.52 -21.40 0.73
C PHE A 166 5.32 -21.31 2.24
N LEU A 167 4.19 -20.81 2.72
CA LEU A 167 3.89 -20.66 4.14
C LEU A 167 3.96 -22.01 4.90
N SER A 168 3.60 -23.12 4.25
CA SER A 168 3.69 -24.45 4.84
C SER A 168 5.13 -24.95 5.02
N ARG A 169 6.10 -24.32 4.38
CA ARG A 169 7.53 -24.65 4.51
C ARG A 169 8.24 -23.84 5.57
N GLU A 170 7.83 -22.59 5.79
CA GLU A 170 8.41 -21.74 6.82
C GLU A 170 8.05 -22.19 8.25
N ASN A 171 6.97 -22.96 8.39
CA ASN A 171 6.50 -23.52 9.67
C ASN A 171 7.06 -24.94 9.97
N ARG A 172 8.09 -25.39 9.26
CA ARG A 172 8.81 -26.66 9.54
C ARG A 172 10.27 -26.40 9.89
#